data_8d95477b3a50506039ed97587b0ce288
#
_entry.id   8d95477b3a50506039ed97587b0ce288
#
_cell.length_a   1.000
_cell.length_b   1.000
_cell.length_c   1.000
_cell.angle_alpha   90.00
_cell.angle_beta   90.00
_cell.angle_gamma   90.00
#
_symmetry.space_group_name_H-M   'P 1'
#
loop_
_entity.id
_entity.type
_entity.pdbx_description
1 polymer ?
#
loop_
_entity_poly.entity_id
_entity_poly.type
_entity_poly.pdbx_seq_one_letter_code
_entity_poly.pdbx_strand_id
1 'polypeptide(L)'
;MNLFSTLCLEITAACNRKCKFCPVAYNSRPDERMDEALVVKAFEELGQLGYKGRIEFYLYNEPMKDLEYLHWCIALARKHVPASCLMVATNGDYIRTVDQILHLYKLGLNQLLVNCYSPGLFQRRSAWLKELAPVVSFTDSVYLRLSPTKKVFQLLDKSDPNQFGTGVFRLMNRAGNIGSYMPPLKTPVKRMCVKPSRLLNVNWKGEALVCCQDYHGEMSYGSLADSSLQALWVHPVMNEYRRRLLLKDRSLPLCRGCDCYAGAYSHNVSAPAPPYATAQDIEALHKAKGG
;
A
#
# COMPACT_ATOMS: atom_id res chain seq x y z
N MET A 1 -3.04 -10.38 -19.90
CA MET A 1 -1.88 -9.60 -19.37
C MET A 1 -1.95 -9.66 -17.85
N ASN A 2 -0.84 -9.99 -17.16
CA ASN A 2 -0.86 -9.98 -15.69
C ASN A 2 -0.68 -8.56 -15.21
N LEU A 3 -1.71 -8.00 -14.56
CA LEU A 3 -1.66 -6.69 -13.91
C LEU A 3 -0.96 -6.78 -12.54
N PHE A 4 -0.82 -5.65 -11.90
CA PHE A 4 -0.39 -5.56 -10.49
C PHE A 4 -1.27 -6.41 -9.57
N SER A 5 -0.70 -6.95 -8.51
CA SER A 5 -1.48 -7.69 -7.50
C SER A 5 -2.21 -6.77 -6.51
N THR A 6 -1.73 -5.53 -6.37
CA THR A 6 -2.30 -4.53 -5.47
C THR A 6 -2.25 -3.15 -6.11
N LEU A 7 -3.38 -2.46 -6.09
CA LEU A 7 -3.46 -1.01 -6.29
C LEU A 7 -3.45 -0.34 -4.92
N CYS A 8 -2.44 0.51 -4.67
CA CYS A 8 -2.46 1.43 -3.55
C CYS A 8 -2.94 2.79 -4.08
N LEU A 9 -4.14 3.18 -3.71
CA LEU A 9 -4.78 4.43 -4.13
C LEU A 9 -4.90 5.35 -2.93
N GLU A 10 -4.05 6.38 -2.86
CA GLU A 10 -4.06 7.35 -1.77
C GLU A 10 -5.19 8.36 -2.01
N ILE A 11 -6.37 8.07 -1.48
CA ILE A 11 -7.59 8.86 -1.75
C ILE A 11 -7.59 10.25 -1.11
N THR A 12 -6.76 10.48 -0.08
CA THR A 12 -6.59 11.78 0.59
C THR A 12 -5.11 12.01 0.89
N ALA A 13 -4.67 13.27 1.02
CA ALA A 13 -3.27 13.61 1.27
C ALA A 13 -2.91 13.60 2.76
N ALA A 14 -3.82 14.06 3.61
CA ALA A 14 -3.52 14.40 5.00
C ALA A 14 -3.59 13.21 5.97
N CYS A 15 -2.80 13.31 7.03
CA CYS A 15 -2.92 12.48 8.22
C CYS A 15 -2.98 13.39 9.45
N ASN A 16 -3.79 13.03 10.46
CA ASN A 16 -3.90 13.77 11.72
C ASN A 16 -2.72 13.53 12.67
N ARG A 17 -1.90 12.50 12.42
CA ARG A 17 -0.74 12.14 13.25
C ARG A 17 0.58 12.55 12.62
N LYS A 18 1.56 12.88 13.48
CA LYS A 18 2.96 13.16 13.14
C LYS A 18 3.88 12.13 13.79
N CYS A 19 3.78 10.86 13.35
CA CYS A 19 4.58 9.79 13.91
C CYS A 19 6.04 9.92 13.44
N LYS A 20 7.02 9.82 14.34
CA LYS A 20 8.47 9.97 14.07
C LYS A 20 8.98 9.04 12.95
N PHE A 21 8.37 7.88 12.77
CA PHE A 21 8.70 6.88 11.76
C PHE A 21 7.95 7.07 10.43
N CYS A 22 7.24 8.20 10.27
CA CYS A 22 6.46 8.52 9.08
C CYS A 22 6.91 9.86 8.48
N PRO A 23 7.09 9.97 7.17
CA PRO A 23 7.48 11.22 6.51
C PRO A 23 6.55 12.40 6.80
N VAL A 24 5.26 12.15 7.10
CA VAL A 24 4.27 13.18 7.49
C VAL A 24 4.72 14.02 8.69
N ALA A 25 5.57 13.46 9.58
CA ALA A 25 6.10 14.21 10.71
C ALA A 25 7.07 15.33 10.31
N TYR A 26 7.73 15.17 9.17
CA TYR A 26 8.80 16.04 8.68
C TYR A 26 8.34 16.98 7.58
N ASN A 27 7.36 16.55 6.80
CA ASN A 27 6.82 17.31 5.69
C ASN A 27 5.30 17.21 5.71
N SER A 28 4.63 18.33 5.98
CA SER A 28 3.17 18.38 5.97
C SER A 28 2.65 18.32 4.55
N ARG A 29 1.49 17.69 4.38
CA ARG A 29 0.72 17.65 3.14
C ARG A 29 -0.55 18.47 3.29
N PRO A 30 -1.12 19.00 2.20
CA PRO A 30 -2.39 19.72 2.24
C PRO A 30 -3.52 18.82 2.71
N ASP A 31 -4.62 19.43 3.16
CA ASP A 31 -5.84 18.71 3.48
C ASP A 31 -6.72 18.60 2.24
N GLU A 32 -6.29 17.77 1.31
CA GLU A 32 -6.90 17.58 0.00
C GLU A 32 -7.27 16.11 -0.20
N ARG A 33 -8.22 15.86 -1.08
CA ARG A 33 -8.61 14.54 -1.55
C ARG A 33 -8.33 14.39 -3.04
N MET A 34 -8.24 13.15 -3.50
CA MET A 34 -8.16 12.85 -4.93
C MET A 34 -9.43 13.31 -5.62
N ASP A 35 -9.29 13.82 -6.84
CA ASP A 35 -10.45 14.17 -7.67
C ASP A 35 -11.36 12.95 -7.89
N GLU A 36 -12.65 13.15 -7.72
CA GLU A 36 -13.66 12.08 -7.87
C GLU A 36 -13.63 11.47 -9.27
N ALA A 37 -13.39 12.25 -10.31
CA ALA A 37 -13.30 11.75 -11.67
C ALA A 37 -12.12 10.78 -11.85
N LEU A 38 -10.99 11.00 -11.16
CA LEU A 38 -9.85 10.07 -11.19
C LEU A 38 -10.17 8.77 -10.45
N VAL A 39 -10.90 8.83 -9.34
CA VAL A 39 -11.33 7.62 -8.60
C VAL A 39 -12.32 6.81 -9.44
N VAL A 40 -13.30 7.48 -10.06
CA VAL A 40 -14.28 6.83 -10.98
C VAL A 40 -13.54 6.16 -12.13
N LYS A 41 -12.66 6.90 -12.83
CA LYS A 41 -11.84 6.37 -13.92
C LYS A 41 -11.06 5.12 -13.51
N ALA A 42 -10.40 5.17 -12.35
CA ALA A 42 -9.60 4.04 -11.86
C ALA A 42 -10.47 2.77 -11.68
N PHE A 43 -11.64 2.89 -11.06
CA PHE A 43 -12.48 1.71 -10.80
C PHE A 43 -13.23 1.22 -12.04
N GLU A 44 -13.61 2.10 -12.95
CA GLU A 44 -14.18 1.71 -14.26
C GLU A 44 -13.16 0.92 -15.08
N GLU A 45 -11.93 1.42 -15.19
CA GLU A 45 -10.83 0.71 -15.88
C GLU A 45 -10.56 -0.66 -15.24
N LEU A 46 -10.48 -0.74 -13.91
CA LEU A 46 -10.29 -2.01 -13.20
C LEU A 46 -11.45 -2.98 -13.44
N GLY A 47 -12.69 -2.46 -13.50
CA GLY A 47 -13.88 -3.25 -13.83
C GLY A 47 -13.81 -3.83 -15.23
N GLN A 48 -13.46 -3.01 -16.24
CA GLN A 48 -13.27 -3.43 -17.63
C GLN A 48 -12.16 -4.49 -17.77
N LEU A 49 -11.10 -4.39 -16.97
CA LEU A 49 -9.99 -5.34 -16.93
C LEU A 49 -10.31 -6.63 -16.15
N GLY A 50 -11.50 -6.72 -15.54
CA GLY A 50 -11.86 -7.87 -14.70
C GLY A 50 -10.92 -8.06 -13.51
N TYR A 51 -10.42 -6.96 -12.91
CA TYR A 51 -9.43 -7.00 -11.86
C TYR A 51 -9.95 -7.71 -10.61
N LYS A 52 -9.11 -8.61 -10.06
CA LYS A 52 -9.41 -9.42 -8.86
C LYS A 52 -8.35 -9.28 -7.77
N GLY A 53 -7.46 -8.29 -7.92
CA GLY A 53 -6.40 -8.03 -6.96
C GLY A 53 -6.89 -7.30 -5.71
N ARG A 54 -5.94 -6.80 -4.93
CA ARG A 54 -6.20 -5.99 -3.75
C ARG A 54 -6.27 -4.51 -4.12
N ILE A 55 -7.14 -3.77 -3.45
CA ILE A 55 -7.19 -2.30 -3.49
C ILE A 55 -7.01 -1.79 -2.07
N GLU A 56 -6.00 -0.96 -1.86
CA GLU A 56 -5.65 -0.33 -0.59
C GLU A 56 -5.91 1.18 -0.70
N PHE A 57 -6.77 1.73 0.18
CA PHE A 57 -7.18 3.14 0.15
C PHE A 57 -6.23 4.04 0.94
N TYR A 58 -4.94 3.70 0.97
CA TYR A 58 -3.94 4.44 1.72
C TYR A 58 -2.53 4.31 1.14
N LEU A 59 -1.71 5.33 1.44
CA LEU A 59 -0.23 5.31 1.38
C LEU A 59 0.33 5.95 2.65
N TYR A 60 0.24 7.28 2.76
CA TYR A 60 0.70 8.06 3.91
C TYR A 60 -0.42 8.88 4.57
N ASN A 61 -1.61 8.83 4.03
CA ASN A 61 -2.80 9.47 4.56
C ASN A 61 -3.40 8.73 5.77
N GLU A 62 -4.37 9.38 6.42
CA GLU A 62 -5.34 8.72 7.28
C GLU A 62 -6.68 8.68 6.55
N PRO A 63 -7.06 7.54 5.98
CA PRO A 63 -8.25 7.47 5.12
C PRO A 63 -9.56 7.74 5.87
N MET A 64 -9.60 7.46 7.18
CA MET A 64 -10.81 7.71 7.99
C MET A 64 -10.94 9.17 8.44
N LYS A 65 -10.01 10.05 8.09
CA LYS A 65 -10.13 11.48 8.33
C LYS A 65 -11.30 12.09 7.54
N ASP A 66 -11.55 11.59 6.34
CA ASP A 66 -12.69 11.91 5.50
C ASP A 66 -13.55 10.64 5.31
N LEU A 67 -14.39 10.36 6.29
CA LEU A 67 -15.20 9.14 6.30
C LEU A 67 -16.23 9.09 5.18
N GLU A 68 -16.85 10.21 4.84
CA GLU A 68 -17.85 10.28 3.78
C GLU A 68 -17.22 9.91 2.43
N TYR A 69 -16.08 10.50 2.14
CA TYR A 69 -15.34 10.21 0.92
C TYR A 69 -14.84 8.76 0.87
N LEU A 70 -14.32 8.25 1.99
CA LEU A 70 -13.92 6.85 2.09
C LEU A 70 -15.09 5.89 1.85
N HIS A 71 -16.27 6.18 2.42
CA HIS A 71 -17.47 5.37 2.23
C HIS A 71 -17.86 5.33 0.74
N TRP A 72 -17.85 6.49 0.09
CA TRP A 72 -18.13 6.61 -1.34
C TRP A 72 -17.10 5.80 -2.17
N CYS A 73 -15.81 5.94 -1.89
CA CYS A 73 -14.76 5.18 -2.58
C CYS A 73 -14.94 3.65 -2.43
N ILE A 74 -15.25 3.17 -1.22
CA ILE A 74 -15.47 1.73 -0.98
C ILE A 74 -16.70 1.23 -1.75
N ALA A 75 -17.81 1.95 -1.69
CA ALA A 75 -19.04 1.57 -2.39
C ALA A 75 -18.84 1.56 -3.91
N LEU A 76 -18.17 2.59 -4.45
CA LEU A 76 -17.84 2.68 -5.87
C LEU A 76 -16.91 1.53 -6.31
N ALA A 77 -15.85 1.25 -5.55
CA ALA A 77 -14.95 0.14 -5.83
C ALA A 77 -15.73 -1.19 -5.83
N ARG A 78 -16.60 -1.42 -4.85
CA ARG A 78 -17.39 -2.65 -4.79
C ARG A 78 -18.35 -2.82 -5.97
N LYS A 79 -18.90 -1.71 -6.47
CA LYS A 79 -19.74 -1.70 -7.67
C LYS A 79 -18.96 -2.15 -8.92
N HIS A 80 -17.76 -1.61 -9.14
CA HIS A 80 -17.01 -1.83 -10.38
C HIS A 80 -16.11 -3.08 -10.34
N VAL A 81 -15.59 -3.44 -9.16
CA VAL A 81 -14.64 -4.56 -8.98
C VAL A 81 -15.10 -5.52 -7.87
N PRO A 82 -16.24 -6.20 -8.06
CA PRO A 82 -16.88 -7.02 -7.03
C PRO A 82 -16.00 -8.19 -6.54
N ALA A 83 -15.04 -8.65 -7.36
CA ALA A 83 -14.15 -9.75 -7.04
C ALA A 83 -12.84 -9.32 -6.36
N SER A 84 -12.60 -8.01 -6.18
CA SER A 84 -11.39 -7.49 -5.55
C SER A 84 -11.46 -7.50 -4.03
N CYS A 85 -10.30 -7.59 -3.38
CA CYS A 85 -10.18 -7.44 -1.94
C CYS A 85 -9.94 -5.96 -1.60
N LEU A 86 -10.89 -5.32 -0.91
CA LEU A 86 -10.79 -3.92 -0.48
C LEU A 86 -10.23 -3.84 0.93
N MET A 87 -9.18 -3.01 1.12
CA MET A 87 -8.49 -2.87 2.39
C MET A 87 -8.31 -1.41 2.79
N VAL A 88 -8.51 -1.15 4.07
CA VAL A 88 -8.20 0.12 4.75
C VAL A 88 -7.24 -0.15 5.89
N ALA A 89 -6.18 0.65 5.99
CA ALA A 89 -5.38 0.75 7.19
C ALA A 89 -5.56 2.14 7.79
N THR A 90 -5.80 2.21 9.10
CA THR A 90 -6.07 3.43 9.85
C THR A 90 -5.29 3.47 11.15
N ASN A 91 -5.04 4.67 11.67
CA ASN A 91 -4.52 4.84 13.02
C ASN A 91 -5.61 4.73 14.11
N GLY A 92 -6.87 4.59 13.71
CA GLY A 92 -8.02 4.35 14.58
C GLY A 92 -8.52 5.56 15.37
N ASP A 93 -7.95 6.75 15.18
CA ASP A 93 -8.36 7.93 15.95
C ASP A 93 -9.77 8.41 15.60
N TYR A 94 -10.20 8.21 14.36
CA TYR A 94 -11.51 8.63 13.89
C TYR A 94 -12.62 7.59 14.11
N ILE A 95 -12.28 6.38 14.57
CA ILE A 95 -13.27 5.38 14.93
C ILE A 95 -13.83 5.69 16.30
N ARG A 96 -15.13 5.91 16.42
CA ARG A 96 -15.82 6.25 17.67
C ARG A 96 -16.68 5.09 18.18
N THR A 97 -17.29 4.34 17.26
CA THR A 97 -18.22 3.26 17.57
C THR A 97 -17.94 2.02 16.72
N VAL A 98 -18.41 0.88 17.17
CA VAL A 98 -18.39 -0.38 16.42
C VAL A 98 -19.22 -0.26 15.14
N ASP A 99 -20.33 0.48 15.18
CA ASP A 99 -21.23 0.68 14.03
C ASP A 99 -20.50 1.32 12.82
N GLN A 100 -19.53 2.21 13.06
CA GLN A 100 -18.71 2.75 11.98
C GLN A 100 -17.90 1.65 11.29
N ILE A 101 -17.38 0.69 12.04
CA ILE A 101 -16.63 -0.45 11.51
C ILE A 101 -17.57 -1.37 10.74
N LEU A 102 -18.73 -1.70 11.32
CA LEU A 102 -19.73 -2.56 10.69
C LEU A 102 -20.26 -1.94 9.39
N HIS A 103 -20.41 -0.61 9.35
CA HIS A 103 -20.80 0.10 8.15
C HIS A 103 -19.80 -0.05 7.02
N LEU A 104 -18.50 0.06 7.27
CA LEU A 104 -17.47 -0.19 6.25
C LEU A 104 -17.59 -1.60 5.64
N TYR A 105 -17.82 -2.62 6.47
CA TYR A 105 -18.05 -3.98 5.98
C TYR A 105 -19.38 -4.14 5.21
N LYS A 106 -20.41 -3.39 5.58
CA LYS A 106 -21.66 -3.35 4.84
C LYS A 106 -21.50 -2.72 3.46
N LEU A 107 -20.67 -1.69 3.34
CA LEU A 107 -20.30 -1.07 2.06
C LEU A 107 -19.45 -1.98 1.17
N GLY A 108 -18.88 -3.05 1.72
CA GLY A 108 -18.13 -4.03 0.96
C GLY A 108 -16.63 -4.09 1.27
N LEU A 109 -16.15 -3.45 2.34
CA LEU A 109 -14.76 -3.61 2.79
C LEU A 109 -14.50 -5.07 3.16
N ASN A 110 -13.28 -5.57 2.86
CA ASN A 110 -12.86 -6.91 3.24
C ASN A 110 -11.93 -6.91 4.44
N GLN A 111 -11.03 -5.94 4.52
CA GLN A 111 -10.03 -5.89 5.56
C GLN A 111 -9.91 -4.49 6.15
N LEU A 112 -10.10 -4.40 7.47
CA LEU A 112 -9.79 -3.20 8.25
C LEU A 112 -8.62 -3.51 9.18
N LEU A 113 -7.53 -2.76 9.02
CA LEU A 113 -6.35 -2.81 9.87
C LEU A 113 -6.30 -1.54 10.73
N VAL A 114 -6.44 -1.68 12.04
CA VAL A 114 -6.35 -0.59 13.00
C VAL A 114 -5.00 -0.64 13.70
N ASN A 115 -4.16 0.37 13.48
CA ASN A 115 -2.87 0.54 14.11
C ASN A 115 -2.98 1.47 15.31
N CYS A 116 -2.89 0.96 16.52
CA CYS A 116 -3.01 1.73 17.75
C CYS A 116 -1.65 2.28 18.18
N TYR A 117 -1.38 3.56 17.90
CA TYR A 117 -0.11 4.22 18.21
C TYR A 117 -0.05 4.91 19.57
N SER A 118 -1.13 4.87 20.36
CA SER A 118 -1.19 5.50 21.67
C SER A 118 -1.45 4.46 22.74
N PRO A 119 -0.79 4.56 23.92
CA PRO A 119 -1.11 3.73 25.08
C PRO A 119 -2.62 3.81 25.40
N GLY A 120 -3.21 2.70 25.76
CA GLY A 120 -4.63 2.60 26.08
C GLY A 120 -5.59 2.66 24.89
N LEU A 121 -5.16 3.07 23.68
CA LEU A 121 -6.02 3.00 22.49
C LEU A 121 -6.29 1.53 22.12
N PHE A 122 -5.26 0.70 22.11
CA PHE A 122 -5.39 -0.74 21.87
C PHE A 122 -6.36 -1.39 22.86
N GLN A 123 -6.19 -1.11 24.16
CA GLN A 123 -7.05 -1.67 25.19
C GLN A 123 -8.52 -1.24 25.03
N ARG A 124 -8.76 0.03 24.78
CA ARG A 124 -10.14 0.54 24.52
C ARG A 124 -10.76 -0.11 23.28
N ARG A 125 -9.97 -0.33 22.22
CA ARG A 125 -10.48 -0.92 20.98
C ARG A 125 -10.64 -2.44 21.09
N SER A 126 -9.86 -3.09 21.95
CA SER A 126 -10.00 -4.53 22.22
C SER A 126 -11.38 -4.89 22.80
N ALA A 127 -12.05 -3.97 23.49
CA ALA A 127 -13.41 -4.19 23.96
C ALA A 127 -14.40 -4.46 22.82
N TRP A 128 -14.17 -3.91 21.62
CA TRP A 128 -15.03 -4.09 20.45
C TRP A 128 -14.94 -5.47 19.80
N LEU A 129 -13.90 -6.25 20.12
CA LEU A 129 -13.70 -7.56 19.50
C LEU A 129 -14.88 -8.50 19.74
N LYS A 130 -15.52 -8.43 20.91
CA LYS A 130 -16.71 -9.25 21.21
C LYS A 130 -17.89 -8.91 20.30
N GLU A 131 -18.11 -7.62 20.06
CA GLU A 131 -19.21 -7.14 19.21
C GLU A 131 -18.95 -7.43 17.72
N LEU A 132 -17.69 -7.41 17.31
CA LEU A 132 -17.27 -7.66 15.93
C LEU A 132 -17.23 -9.16 15.58
N ALA A 133 -17.04 -10.04 16.56
CA ALA A 133 -16.85 -11.48 16.36
C ALA A 133 -17.92 -12.18 15.50
N PRO A 134 -19.22 -11.82 15.56
CA PRO A 134 -20.24 -12.44 14.71
C PRO A 134 -20.10 -12.09 13.21
N VAL A 135 -19.41 -10.99 12.88
CA VAL A 135 -19.38 -10.43 11.52
C VAL A 135 -18.04 -10.64 10.83
N VAL A 136 -16.95 -10.67 11.60
CA VAL A 136 -15.58 -10.67 11.06
C VAL A 136 -14.72 -11.78 11.68
N SER A 137 -13.71 -12.20 10.90
CA SER A 137 -12.61 -13.02 11.42
C SER A 137 -11.49 -12.14 11.94
N PHE A 138 -10.83 -12.56 13.01
CA PHE A 138 -9.65 -11.87 13.53
C PHE A 138 -8.37 -12.54 13.03
N THR A 139 -7.33 -11.76 12.85
CA THR A 139 -5.99 -12.24 12.50
C THR A 139 -4.93 -11.21 12.87
N ASP A 140 -3.77 -11.68 13.20
CA ASP A 140 -2.54 -10.90 13.39
C ASP A 140 -1.71 -10.79 12.10
N SER A 141 -2.05 -11.61 11.09
CA SER A 141 -1.35 -11.59 9.79
C SER A 141 -1.86 -10.48 8.87
N VAL A 142 -0.99 -9.55 8.50
CA VAL A 142 -1.30 -8.44 7.58
C VAL A 142 -1.40 -8.91 6.12
N TYR A 143 -0.81 -10.06 5.80
CA TYR A 143 -0.63 -10.54 4.43
C TYR A 143 -1.52 -11.74 4.10
N LEU A 144 -2.78 -11.67 4.45
CA LEU A 144 -3.72 -12.72 4.08
C LEU A 144 -4.09 -12.65 2.60
N ARG A 145 -4.15 -13.81 1.97
CA ARG A 145 -4.87 -13.98 0.71
C ARG A 145 -6.36 -14.00 1.05
N LEU A 146 -7.01 -12.84 0.90
CA LEU A 146 -8.43 -12.72 1.21
C LEU A 146 -9.28 -13.04 -0.02
N SER A 147 -10.32 -13.83 0.22
CA SER A 147 -11.46 -13.94 -0.69
C SER A 147 -12.25 -12.61 -0.66
N PRO A 148 -12.87 -12.18 -1.77
CA PRO A 148 -13.73 -10.98 -1.80
C PRO A 148 -14.95 -11.10 -0.86
N THR A 149 -15.29 -12.28 -0.41
CA THR A 149 -16.39 -12.52 0.55
C THR A 149 -15.93 -12.52 2.01
N LYS A 150 -14.63 -12.63 2.28
CA LYS A 150 -14.11 -12.72 3.65
C LYS A 150 -13.96 -11.33 4.26
N LYS A 151 -14.48 -11.17 5.48
CA LYS A 151 -14.34 -9.94 6.28
C LYS A 151 -13.33 -10.19 7.40
N VAL A 152 -12.32 -9.33 7.50
CA VAL A 152 -11.22 -9.49 8.47
C VAL A 152 -10.97 -8.17 9.19
N PHE A 153 -10.90 -8.24 10.51
CA PHE A 153 -10.51 -7.13 11.36
C PHE A 153 -9.15 -7.44 12.00
N GLN A 154 -8.27 -6.46 11.97
CA GLN A 154 -6.96 -6.54 12.61
C GLN A 154 -6.78 -5.36 13.54
N LEU A 155 -6.40 -5.65 14.76
CA LEU A 155 -6.08 -4.65 15.77
C LEU A 155 -4.63 -4.87 16.21
N LEU A 156 -3.78 -3.88 15.95
CA LEU A 156 -2.36 -3.97 16.27
C LEU A 156 -1.97 -2.93 17.30
N ASP A 157 -1.36 -3.37 18.39
CA ASP A 157 -0.69 -2.47 19.33
C ASP A 157 0.63 -1.99 18.72
N LYS A 158 0.73 -0.70 18.51
CA LYS A 158 1.93 0.01 18.04
C LYS A 158 2.25 1.21 18.94
N SER A 159 1.86 1.12 20.20
CA SER A 159 2.12 2.18 21.18
C SER A 159 3.58 2.23 21.63
N ASP A 160 4.29 1.09 21.61
CA ASP A 160 5.71 1.02 21.91
C ASP A 160 6.56 0.98 20.62
N PRO A 161 7.29 2.06 20.30
CA PRO A 161 8.15 2.09 19.12
C PRO A 161 9.30 1.06 19.15
N ASN A 162 9.70 0.57 20.33
CA ASN A 162 10.76 -0.42 20.45
C ASN A 162 10.31 -1.82 19.98
N GLN A 163 9.02 -2.10 20.01
CA GLN A 163 8.46 -3.36 19.51
C GLN A 163 8.39 -3.43 17.98
N PHE A 164 8.52 -2.31 17.29
CA PHE A 164 8.56 -2.28 15.81
C PHE A 164 9.81 -2.96 15.21
N GLY A 165 10.83 -3.24 16.01
CA GLY A 165 12.08 -3.88 15.56
C GLY A 165 12.04 -5.39 15.48
N THR A 166 11.04 -6.05 16.07
CA THR A 166 10.94 -7.50 16.19
C THR A 166 9.82 -8.07 15.34
N GLY A 167 10.11 -9.07 14.51
CA GLY A 167 9.08 -9.78 13.74
C GLY A 167 8.72 -9.13 12.40
N VAL A 168 7.45 -9.28 11.98
CA VAL A 168 6.94 -8.94 10.65
C VAL A 168 6.91 -7.42 10.35
N PHE A 169 6.95 -6.59 11.39
CA PHE A 169 6.82 -5.12 11.30
C PHE A 169 8.13 -4.39 11.61
N ARG A 170 9.18 -4.74 10.89
CA ARG A 170 10.41 -3.95 11.00
C ARG A 170 10.17 -2.53 10.48
N LEU A 171 10.52 -1.54 11.32
CA LEU A 171 10.63 -0.16 10.87
C LEU A 171 11.62 -0.07 9.71
N MET A 172 11.27 0.75 8.74
CA MET A 172 12.09 1.04 7.57
C MET A 172 12.38 2.53 7.53
N ASN A 173 13.53 2.90 6.98
CA ASN A 173 13.96 4.29 6.86
C ASN A 173 13.17 5.11 5.81
N ARG A 174 12.10 4.54 5.26
CA ARG A 174 11.24 5.21 4.26
C ARG A 174 12.03 5.78 3.08
N ALA A 175 13.08 5.07 2.65
CA ALA A 175 14.01 5.51 1.61
C ALA A 175 14.74 6.83 1.94
N GLY A 176 14.90 7.15 3.23
CA GLY A 176 15.52 8.37 3.72
C GLY A 176 14.55 9.51 4.04
N ASN A 177 13.24 9.33 3.80
CA ASN A 177 12.23 10.39 4.01
C ASN A 177 11.89 10.66 5.49
N ILE A 178 12.56 10.00 6.43
CA ILE A 178 12.42 10.23 7.89
C ILE A 178 13.75 10.68 8.54
N GLY A 179 14.64 11.21 7.74
CA GLY A 179 15.83 11.98 8.08
C GLY A 179 16.59 11.50 9.30
N SER A 180 16.61 12.32 10.35
CA SER A 180 17.36 12.06 11.57
C SER A 180 16.86 10.86 12.39
N TYR A 181 15.63 10.43 12.21
CA TYR A 181 15.10 9.26 12.94
C TYR A 181 15.70 7.94 12.42
N MET A 182 15.74 7.78 11.10
CA MET A 182 16.42 6.67 10.42
C MET A 182 17.00 7.19 9.11
N PRO A 183 18.31 7.51 9.07
CA PRO A 183 18.95 8.10 7.89
C PRO A 183 18.95 7.14 6.70
N PRO A 184 19.07 7.67 5.47
CA PRO A 184 19.27 6.83 4.30
C PRO A 184 20.56 6.04 4.40
N LEU A 185 20.57 4.87 3.79
CA LEU A 185 21.78 4.05 3.72
C LEU A 185 22.86 4.75 2.90
N LYS A 186 24.10 4.66 3.34
CA LYS A 186 25.28 5.17 2.61
C LYS A 186 25.59 4.31 1.38
N THR A 187 25.33 3.01 1.48
CA THR A 187 25.58 2.02 0.43
C THR A 187 24.32 1.24 0.13
N PRO A 188 23.95 1.09 -1.15
CA PRO A 188 22.77 0.31 -1.52
C PRO A 188 22.85 -1.13 -1.05
N VAL A 189 21.74 -1.66 -0.55
CA VAL A 189 21.66 -3.09 -0.20
C VAL A 189 21.68 -3.96 -1.44
N LYS A 190 22.45 -5.04 -1.45
CA LYS A 190 22.52 -6.02 -2.54
C LYS A 190 21.39 -7.05 -2.44
N ARG A 191 20.14 -6.60 -2.55
CA ARG A 191 18.95 -7.45 -2.42
C ARG A 191 17.89 -7.10 -3.47
N MET A 192 17.20 -8.13 -3.94
CA MET A 192 16.03 -7.99 -4.79
C MET A 192 14.92 -7.19 -4.07
N CYS A 193 14.18 -6.40 -4.83
CA CYS A 193 12.96 -5.76 -4.35
C CYS A 193 11.80 -6.05 -5.30
N VAL A 194 10.79 -6.75 -4.81
CA VAL A 194 9.62 -7.15 -5.60
C VAL A 194 8.45 -6.17 -5.51
N LYS A 195 8.54 -5.10 -4.70
CA LYS A 195 7.43 -4.14 -4.55
C LYS A 195 6.96 -3.56 -5.88
N PRO A 196 7.83 -3.00 -6.74
CA PRO A 196 7.41 -2.45 -8.02
C PRO A 196 6.84 -3.49 -9.00
N SER A 197 7.13 -4.76 -8.79
CA SER A 197 6.57 -5.86 -9.59
C SER A 197 5.20 -6.34 -9.11
N ARG A 198 4.68 -5.78 -8.00
CA ARG A 198 3.42 -6.19 -7.38
C ARG A 198 2.46 -5.04 -7.14
N LEU A 199 2.99 -3.86 -6.83
CA LEU A 199 2.21 -2.70 -6.42
C LEU A 199 2.19 -1.65 -7.52
N LEU A 200 1.00 -1.18 -7.86
CA LEU A 200 0.83 0.12 -8.50
C LEU A 200 0.44 1.12 -7.42
N ASN A 201 1.24 2.17 -7.25
CA ASN A 201 1.00 3.20 -6.24
C ASN A 201 0.57 4.48 -6.93
N VAL A 202 -0.57 5.03 -6.52
CA VAL A 202 -1.10 6.28 -7.04
C VAL A 202 -1.38 7.19 -5.86
N ASN A 203 -0.78 8.39 -5.86
CA ASN A 203 -0.98 9.38 -4.80
C ASN A 203 -2.30 10.17 -5.01
N TRP A 204 -2.64 11.04 -4.06
CA TRP A 204 -3.90 11.82 -4.08
C TRP A 204 -4.03 12.77 -5.27
N LYS A 205 -2.93 13.12 -5.95
CA LYS A 205 -2.93 13.92 -7.19
C LYS A 205 -3.22 13.07 -8.44
N GLY A 206 -3.35 11.75 -8.29
CA GLY A 206 -3.46 10.82 -9.40
C GLY A 206 -2.11 10.44 -10.03
N GLU A 207 -0.98 10.85 -9.46
CA GLU A 207 0.35 10.56 -9.98
C GLU A 207 0.79 9.13 -9.61
N ALA A 208 1.28 8.39 -10.60
CA ALA A 208 1.82 7.05 -10.42
C ALA A 208 3.26 7.11 -9.92
N LEU A 209 3.54 6.45 -8.81
CA LEU A 209 4.83 6.44 -8.12
C LEU A 209 5.54 5.11 -8.32
N VAL A 210 6.86 5.13 -8.51
CA VAL A 210 7.67 3.91 -8.63
C VAL A 210 7.61 3.02 -7.39
N CYS A 211 7.37 3.61 -6.22
CA CYS A 211 7.31 2.87 -4.94
C CYS A 211 6.45 3.60 -3.92
N CYS A 212 5.82 2.84 -3.02
CA CYS A 212 5.13 3.38 -1.83
C CYS A 212 6.06 4.10 -0.85
N GLN A 213 7.38 4.12 -1.05
CA GLN A 213 8.32 4.90 -0.24
C GLN A 213 8.60 6.29 -0.81
N ASP A 214 8.09 6.60 -1.99
CA ASP A 214 8.23 7.90 -2.65
C ASP A 214 7.21 8.90 -2.09
N TYR A 215 7.49 9.39 -0.89
CA TYR A 215 6.60 10.31 -0.17
C TYR A 215 6.40 11.64 -0.90
N HIS A 216 7.47 12.15 -1.52
CA HIS A 216 7.45 13.45 -2.19
C HIS A 216 6.93 13.39 -3.63
N GLY A 217 6.81 12.18 -4.22
CA GLY A 217 6.46 12.02 -5.62
C GLY A 217 7.59 12.41 -6.58
N GLU A 218 8.84 12.44 -6.10
CA GLU A 218 10.02 12.80 -6.92
C GLU A 218 10.26 11.81 -8.06
N MET A 219 9.78 10.59 -7.91
CA MET A 219 9.87 9.51 -8.90
C MET A 219 8.48 9.15 -9.44
N SER A 220 7.61 10.15 -9.63
CA SER A 220 6.40 9.97 -10.41
C SER A 220 6.75 9.78 -11.90
N TYR A 221 5.97 8.95 -12.59
CA TYR A 221 6.27 8.59 -13.98
C TYR A 221 5.05 8.67 -14.91
N GLY A 222 3.96 9.22 -14.43
CA GLY A 222 2.74 9.46 -15.20
C GLY A 222 1.56 9.73 -14.27
N SER A 223 0.40 10.03 -14.84
CA SER A 223 -0.82 10.37 -14.09
C SER A 223 -2.04 9.62 -14.61
N LEU A 224 -2.97 9.32 -13.72
CA LEU A 224 -4.32 8.84 -14.07
C LEU A 224 -5.10 9.84 -14.90
N ALA A 225 -4.78 11.13 -14.84
CA ALA A 225 -5.41 12.14 -15.68
C ALA A 225 -5.18 11.86 -17.17
N ASP A 226 -3.96 11.47 -17.53
CA ASP A 226 -3.50 11.39 -18.91
C ASP A 226 -3.35 9.93 -19.41
N SER A 227 -3.33 8.96 -18.50
CA SER A 227 -2.99 7.58 -18.83
C SER A 227 -3.97 6.59 -18.19
N SER A 228 -4.10 5.40 -18.78
CA SER A 228 -4.79 4.28 -18.15
C SER A 228 -3.91 3.60 -17.09
N LEU A 229 -4.53 2.91 -16.12
CA LEU A 229 -3.82 2.07 -15.14
C LEU A 229 -2.95 1.01 -15.81
N GLN A 230 -3.40 0.48 -16.94
CA GLN A 230 -2.63 -0.49 -17.72
C GLN A 230 -1.40 0.17 -18.35
N ALA A 231 -1.53 1.36 -18.94
CA ALA A 231 -0.40 2.10 -19.51
C ALA A 231 0.63 2.48 -18.43
N LEU A 232 0.16 2.96 -17.27
CA LEU A 232 1.01 3.23 -16.11
C LEU A 232 1.73 1.95 -15.63
N TRP A 233 1.03 0.81 -15.61
CA TRP A 233 1.64 -0.45 -15.18
C TRP A 233 2.79 -0.90 -16.07
N VAL A 234 2.67 -0.75 -17.38
CA VAL A 234 3.71 -1.16 -18.36
C VAL A 234 4.66 -0.04 -18.76
N HIS A 235 4.63 1.09 -18.07
CA HIS A 235 5.44 2.27 -18.39
C HIS A 235 6.95 1.92 -18.39
N PRO A 236 7.74 2.43 -19.36
CA PRO A 236 9.17 2.11 -19.50
C PRO A 236 9.99 2.36 -18.24
N VAL A 237 9.76 3.47 -17.53
CA VAL A 237 10.43 3.79 -16.26
C VAL A 237 10.17 2.69 -15.23
N MET A 238 8.91 2.25 -15.09
CA MET A 238 8.53 1.21 -14.13
C MET A 238 9.15 -0.14 -14.50
N ASN A 239 9.21 -0.47 -15.79
CA ASN A 239 9.84 -1.69 -16.27
C ASN A 239 11.35 -1.70 -15.99
N GLU A 240 12.03 -0.56 -16.16
CA GLU A 240 13.46 -0.44 -15.84
C GLU A 240 13.70 -0.62 -14.33
N TYR A 241 12.87 0.00 -13.45
CA TYR A 241 12.95 -0.23 -12.02
C TYR A 241 12.79 -1.71 -11.67
N ARG A 242 11.79 -2.39 -12.23
CA ARG A 242 11.55 -3.83 -12.03
C ARG A 242 12.76 -4.66 -12.44
N ARG A 243 13.23 -4.46 -13.65
CA ARG A 243 14.38 -5.17 -14.20
C ARG A 243 15.61 -5.05 -13.29
N ARG A 244 16.01 -3.83 -12.93
CA ARG A 244 17.18 -3.59 -12.10
C ARG A 244 17.03 -4.14 -10.69
N LEU A 245 15.85 -3.97 -10.08
CA LEU A 245 15.60 -4.45 -8.72
C LEU A 245 15.53 -5.98 -8.62
N LEU A 246 15.08 -6.68 -9.66
CA LEU A 246 15.16 -8.13 -9.75
C LEU A 246 16.60 -8.62 -9.87
N LEU A 247 17.47 -7.86 -10.51
CA LEU A 247 18.93 -8.10 -10.59
C LEU A 247 19.68 -7.63 -9.34
N LYS A 248 18.99 -7.30 -8.25
CA LYS A 248 19.55 -6.80 -6.99
C LYS A 248 20.28 -5.44 -7.12
N ASP A 249 20.10 -4.74 -8.23
CA ASP A 249 20.66 -3.42 -8.44
C ASP A 249 19.75 -2.35 -7.83
N ARG A 250 20.18 -1.81 -6.72
CA ARG A 250 19.48 -0.75 -5.97
C ARG A 250 20.18 0.60 -6.04
N SER A 251 21.02 0.83 -7.04
CA SER A 251 21.66 2.13 -7.26
C SER A 251 20.71 3.20 -7.81
N LEU A 252 19.46 2.81 -8.15
CA LEU A 252 18.40 3.70 -8.62
C LEU A 252 18.07 4.80 -7.61
N PRO A 253 17.64 5.99 -8.07
CA PRO A 253 17.04 7.00 -7.20
C PRO A 253 16.01 6.38 -6.27
N LEU A 254 15.80 6.95 -5.09
CA LEU A 254 14.97 6.40 -4.02
C LEU A 254 15.46 5.05 -3.45
N CYS A 255 15.90 4.11 -4.29
CA CYS A 255 16.28 2.76 -3.87
C CYS A 255 17.67 2.71 -3.22
N ARG A 256 18.61 3.59 -3.62
CA ARG A 256 19.99 3.60 -3.13
C ARG A 256 20.11 3.82 -1.62
N GLY A 257 19.22 4.64 -1.05
CA GLY A 257 19.18 4.91 0.38
C GLY A 257 18.21 4.03 1.18
N CYS A 258 17.45 3.15 0.51
CA CYS A 258 16.35 2.41 1.10
C CYS A 258 16.82 1.11 1.76
N ASP A 259 16.43 0.89 3.03
CA ASP A 259 16.72 -0.33 3.80
C ASP A 259 15.61 -1.40 3.70
N CYS A 260 14.60 -1.20 2.86
CA CYS A 260 13.43 -2.07 2.78
C CYS A 260 13.79 -3.53 2.47
N TYR A 261 13.34 -4.45 3.34
CA TYR A 261 13.44 -5.91 3.18
C TYR A 261 12.26 -6.43 2.34
N ALA A 262 12.21 -6.08 1.09
CA ALA A 262 11.10 -6.45 0.21
C ALA A 262 10.96 -7.96 -0.06
N GLY A 263 11.93 -8.78 0.34
CA GLY A 263 11.86 -10.25 0.26
C GLY A 263 10.92 -10.88 1.29
N ALA A 264 10.69 -10.23 2.45
CA ALA A 264 9.78 -10.77 3.48
C ALA A 264 8.30 -10.75 3.05
N TYR A 265 7.94 -9.93 2.07
CA TYR A 265 6.59 -9.92 1.48
C TYR A 265 6.34 -11.11 0.53
N SER A 266 7.34 -11.95 0.28
CA SER A 266 7.27 -13.01 -0.73
C SER A 266 6.67 -14.32 -0.23
N HIS A 267 6.59 -14.54 1.09
CA HIS A 267 6.31 -15.89 1.59
C HIS A 267 4.84 -16.27 1.65
N ASN A 268 3.88 -15.34 1.50
CA ASN A 268 2.46 -15.66 1.64
C ASN A 268 1.54 -15.17 0.52
N VAL A 269 2.08 -14.68 -0.58
CA VAL A 269 1.27 -14.37 -1.75
C VAL A 269 1.86 -15.14 -2.92
N SER A 270 1.27 -16.28 -3.23
CA SER A 270 1.42 -16.95 -4.52
C SER A 270 0.77 -16.07 -5.61
N ALA A 271 1.34 -14.88 -5.83
CA ALA A 271 1.10 -14.17 -7.07
C ALA A 271 1.93 -14.87 -8.14
N PRO A 272 1.38 -15.12 -9.31
CA PRO A 272 2.18 -15.59 -10.44
C PRO A 272 3.36 -14.63 -10.60
N ALA A 273 4.52 -15.16 -10.95
CA ALA A 273 5.69 -14.35 -11.28
C ALA A 273 5.26 -13.25 -12.27
N PRO A 274 5.72 -12.01 -12.09
CA PRO A 274 5.36 -10.94 -13.00
C PRO A 274 5.74 -11.36 -14.43
N PRO A 275 4.91 -11.06 -15.43
CA PRO A 275 5.14 -11.48 -16.81
C PRO A 275 6.35 -10.81 -17.47
N TYR A 276 7.15 -10.07 -16.73
CA TYR A 276 8.19 -9.16 -17.23
C TYR A 276 9.62 -9.67 -17.07
N ALA A 277 9.81 -10.82 -16.47
CA ALA A 277 11.07 -11.53 -16.51
C ALA A 277 10.75 -13.00 -16.33
N THR A 278 10.65 -13.71 -17.40
CA THR A 278 10.75 -15.17 -17.39
C THR A 278 12.17 -15.55 -16.97
N ALA A 279 12.38 -16.77 -16.50
CA ALA A 279 13.75 -17.28 -16.28
C ALA A 279 14.63 -17.06 -17.51
N GLN A 280 14.06 -17.16 -18.72
CA GLN A 280 14.71 -16.91 -20.01
C GLN A 280 15.09 -15.44 -20.21
N ASP A 281 14.24 -14.48 -19.78
CA ASP A 281 14.56 -13.05 -19.86
C ASP A 281 15.70 -12.69 -18.88
N ILE A 282 15.74 -13.30 -17.72
CA ILE A 282 16.81 -13.14 -16.73
C ILE A 282 18.11 -13.74 -17.29
N GLU A 283 18.05 -14.89 -17.92
CA GLU A 283 19.19 -15.57 -18.53
C GLU A 283 19.74 -14.81 -19.75
N ALA A 284 18.84 -14.25 -20.59
CA ALA A 284 19.22 -13.37 -21.69
C ALA A 284 19.93 -12.09 -21.23
N LEU A 285 19.48 -11.51 -20.09
CA LEU A 285 20.12 -10.34 -19.48
C LEU A 285 21.47 -10.67 -18.86
N HIS A 286 21.68 -11.89 -18.35
CA HIS A 286 22.99 -12.34 -17.89
C HIS A 286 23.98 -12.56 -19.03
N LYS A 287 23.51 -13.10 -20.14
CA LYS A 287 24.33 -13.29 -21.38
C LYS A 287 24.73 -11.96 -22.01
N ALA A 288 23.85 -10.95 -21.98
CA ALA A 288 24.15 -9.60 -22.53
C ALA A 288 25.14 -8.79 -21.67
N LYS A 289 25.44 -9.19 -20.45
CA LYS A 289 26.42 -8.52 -19.56
C LYS A 289 27.81 -9.19 -19.55
N GLY A 290 27.95 -10.32 -20.20
CA GLY A 290 29.19 -11.12 -20.27
C GLY A 290 29.94 -11.00 -21.60
N GLY A 291 29.55 -10.04 -22.45
CA GLY A 291 30.26 -9.69 -23.69
C GLY A 291 30.95 -8.34 -23.57
#